data_cc90c71bf04af6a6da73d1ca4eca8cfc
#
_entry.id   cc90c71bf04af6a6da73d1ca4eca8cfc
#
_cell.length_a   1.000
_cell.length_b   1.000
_cell.length_c   1.000
_cell.angle_alpha   90.00
_cell.angle_beta   90.00
_cell.angle_gamma   90.00
#
_symmetry.space_group_name_H-M   'P 1'
#
loop_
_entity.id
_entity.type
_entity.pdbx_description
1 polymer ?
#
loop_
_entity_poly.entity_id
_entity_poly.type
_entity_poly.pdbx_seq_one_letter_code
_entity_poly.pdbx_strand_id
1 'polypeptide(L)' 'LVAMAALILIFISAFVLAGFSWLLLGSRFSLREAGSDNDMANLLAYFAAYIPITFVIVFFGIGG' A
#
# COMPACT_ATOMS: atom_id res chain seq x y z
N LEU A 1 4.40 9.24 20.68
CA LEU A 1 4.66 10.15 19.55
C LEU A 1 5.48 9.48 18.46
N VAL A 2 6.53 8.73 18.84
CA VAL A 2 7.36 8.01 17.85
C VAL A 2 6.54 6.95 17.16
N ALA A 3 5.70 6.22 17.89
CA ALA A 3 4.83 5.20 17.30
C ALA A 3 3.81 5.82 16.35
N MET A 4 3.28 6.99 16.69
CA MET A 4 2.33 7.68 15.83
C MET A 4 2.99 8.11 14.52
N ALA A 5 4.20 8.68 14.61
CA ALA A 5 4.95 9.08 13.43
C ALA A 5 5.29 7.87 12.54
N ALA A 6 5.66 6.75 13.16
CA ALA A 6 5.96 5.52 12.43
C ALA A 6 4.73 4.98 11.71
N LEU A 7 3.57 5.01 12.36
CA LEU A 7 2.32 4.54 11.73
C LEU A 7 1.94 5.42 10.54
N ILE A 8 2.07 6.73 10.67
CA ILE A 8 1.80 7.66 9.59
C ILE A 8 2.74 7.38 8.41
N LEU A 9 4.01 7.18 8.71
CA LEU A 9 5.01 6.87 7.68
C LEU A 9 4.68 5.56 6.97
N ILE A 10 4.26 4.54 7.71
CA ILE A 10 3.85 3.26 7.12
C ILE A 10 2.70 3.44 6.16
N PHE A 11 1.65 4.15 6.56
CA PHE A 11 0.48 4.35 5.71
C PHE A 11 0.82 5.17 4.47
N ILE A 12 1.56 6.24 4.62
CA ILE A 12 1.95 7.07 3.48
C ILE A 12 2.83 6.29 2.52
N SER A 13 3.83 5.58 3.03
CA SER A 13 4.73 4.78 2.20
C SER A 13 3.99 3.68 1.46
N ALA A 14 3.10 2.97 2.16
CA ALA A 14 2.30 1.92 1.56
C ALA A 14 1.40 2.46 0.46
N PHE A 15 0.79 3.62 0.68
CA PHE A 15 -0.07 4.26 -0.31
C PHE A 15 0.71 4.66 -1.55
N VAL A 16 1.88 5.27 -1.37
CA VAL A 16 2.73 5.68 -2.49
C VAL A 16 3.18 4.46 -3.29
N LEU A 17 3.65 3.42 -2.62
CA LEU A 17 4.09 2.20 -3.28
C LEU A 17 2.93 1.50 -4.01
N ALA A 18 1.76 1.47 -3.39
CA ALA A 18 0.57 0.91 -4.02
C ALA A 18 0.18 1.68 -5.28
N GLY A 19 0.20 3.01 -5.21
CA GLY A 19 -0.10 3.85 -6.35
C GLY A 19 0.88 3.65 -7.50
N PHE A 20 2.16 3.61 -7.21
CA PHE A 20 3.19 3.34 -8.22
C PHE A 20 3.03 1.95 -8.83
N SER A 21 2.80 0.94 -7.99
CA SER A 21 2.60 -0.42 -8.47
C SER A 21 1.38 -0.50 -9.39
N TRP A 22 0.29 0.15 -9.01
CA TRP A 22 -0.92 0.16 -9.83
C TRP A 22 -0.68 0.88 -11.16
N LEU A 23 0.07 1.99 -11.17
CA LEU A 23 0.39 2.70 -12.40
C LEU A 23 1.24 1.85 -13.35
N LEU A 24 2.14 1.03 -12.81
CA LEU A 24 3.01 0.19 -13.61
C LEU A 24 2.34 -1.11 -14.05
N LEU A 25 1.61 -1.74 -13.14
CA LEU A 25 1.03 -3.06 -13.36
C LEU A 25 -0.43 -3.01 -13.79
N GLY A 26 -1.14 -1.96 -13.40
CA GLY A 26 -2.58 -1.85 -13.64
C GLY A 26 -3.38 -2.79 -12.76
N SER A 27 -4.64 -2.95 -13.09
CA SER A 27 -5.55 -3.84 -12.37
C SER A 27 -5.37 -5.26 -12.86
N ARG A 28 -4.59 -6.04 -12.12
CA ARG A 28 -4.27 -7.42 -12.49
C ARG A 28 -5.29 -8.43 -12.02
N PHE A 29 -6.13 -8.05 -11.04
CA PHE A 29 -7.10 -8.96 -10.45
C PHE A 29 -8.51 -8.56 -10.85
N SER A 30 -9.35 -9.53 -11.13
CA SER A 30 -10.76 -9.30 -11.44
C SER A 30 -11.58 -9.41 -10.16
N LEU A 31 -11.54 -8.34 -9.35
CA LEU A 31 -12.20 -8.29 -8.05
C LEU A 31 -13.61 -7.74 -8.13
N ARG A 32 -13.88 -6.88 -9.10
CA ARG A 32 -15.18 -6.26 -9.32
C ARG A 32 -15.51 -6.28 -10.83
N GLU A 33 -16.78 -6.16 -11.14
CA GLU A 33 -17.22 -6.16 -12.54
C GLU A 33 -17.02 -4.83 -13.23
N ALA A 34 -17.38 -3.74 -12.54
CA ALA A 34 -17.21 -2.40 -13.09
C ALA A 34 -15.74 -2.00 -13.11
N GLY A 35 -15.26 -1.39 -14.21
CA GLY A 35 -13.88 -1.05 -14.39
C GLY A 35 -13.32 -0.14 -13.29
N SER A 36 -14.06 0.93 -12.95
CA SER A 36 -13.61 1.85 -11.91
C SER A 36 -13.61 1.21 -10.52
N ASP A 37 -14.61 0.39 -10.22
CA ASP A 37 -14.65 -0.35 -8.95
C ASP A 37 -13.53 -1.37 -8.86
N ASN A 38 -13.24 -2.04 -9.98
CA ASN A 38 -12.15 -3.00 -10.02
C ASN A 38 -10.81 -2.32 -9.83
N ASP A 39 -10.61 -1.15 -10.43
CA ASP A 39 -9.36 -0.39 -10.26
C ASP A 39 -9.16 0.01 -8.81
N MET A 40 -10.21 0.49 -8.16
CA MET A 40 -10.15 0.86 -6.75
C MET A 40 -9.86 -0.35 -5.87
N ALA A 41 -10.51 -1.50 -6.15
CA ALA A 41 -10.30 -2.72 -5.40
C ALA A 41 -8.86 -3.22 -5.56
N ASN A 42 -8.28 -3.13 -6.76
CA ASN A 42 -6.89 -3.51 -6.99
C ASN A 42 -5.92 -2.57 -6.26
N LEU A 43 -6.19 -1.27 -6.29
CA LEU A 43 -5.37 -0.30 -5.58
C LEU A 43 -5.37 -0.58 -4.08
N LEU A 44 -6.55 -0.86 -3.51
CA LEU A 44 -6.66 -1.22 -2.10
C LEU A 44 -5.95 -2.54 -1.78
N ALA A 45 -6.00 -3.51 -2.70
CA ALA A 45 -5.29 -4.77 -2.52
C ALA A 45 -3.78 -4.56 -2.51
N TYR A 46 -3.25 -3.71 -3.41
CA TYR A 46 -1.84 -3.37 -3.39
C TYR A 46 -1.46 -2.64 -2.11
N PHE A 47 -2.29 -1.71 -1.67
CA PHE A 47 -2.07 -0.99 -0.43
C PHE A 47 -2.00 -1.95 0.75
N ALA A 48 -2.96 -2.87 0.86
CA ALA A 48 -2.98 -3.87 1.93
C ALA A 48 -1.74 -4.78 1.90
N ALA A 49 -1.27 -5.12 0.71
CA ALA A 49 -0.06 -5.94 0.57
C ALA A 49 1.20 -5.21 1.02
N TYR A 50 1.24 -3.88 0.82
CA TYR A 50 2.41 -3.08 1.21
C TYR A 50 2.43 -2.73 2.70
N ILE A 51 1.31 -2.81 3.40
CA ILE A 51 1.25 -2.48 4.83
C ILE A 51 2.27 -3.33 5.64
N PRO A 52 2.26 -4.67 5.58
CA PRO A 52 3.26 -5.44 6.33
C PRO A 52 4.68 -5.21 5.84
N ILE A 53 4.87 -4.98 4.54
CA ILE A 53 6.19 -4.72 3.98
C ILE A 53 6.76 -3.42 4.52
N THR A 54 5.99 -2.34 4.48
CA THR A 54 6.43 -1.04 4.98
C THR A 54 6.56 -1.06 6.50
N PHE A 55 5.73 -1.83 7.18
CA PHE A 55 5.85 -2.01 8.62
C PHE A 55 7.23 -2.57 8.98
N VAL A 56 7.65 -3.62 8.29
CA VAL A 56 8.97 -4.23 8.52
C VAL A 56 10.08 -3.23 8.20
N ILE A 57 9.99 -2.53 7.08
CA ILE A 57 11.01 -1.56 6.67
C ILE A 57 11.16 -0.45 7.71
N VAL A 58 10.04 0.10 8.18
CA VAL A 58 10.07 1.21 9.12
C VAL A 58 10.58 0.78 10.49
N PHE A 59 10.09 -0.34 11.01
CA PHE A 59 10.45 -0.77 12.36
C PHE A 59 11.82 -1.42 12.43
N PHE A 60 12.25 -2.14 11.40
CA PHE A 60 13.56 -2.81 11.40
C PHE A 60 14.63 -2.03 10.66
N GLY A 61 14.23 -1.21 9.69
CA GLY A 61 15.18 -0.43 8.91
C GLY A 61 15.49 0.92 9.50
N ILE A 62 14.50 1.58 10.09
CA ILE A 62 14.64 2.94 10.61
C ILE A 62 14.57 2.96 12.13
N GLY A 63 13.55 2.33 12.69
CA GLY A 63 13.31 2.33 14.13
C GLY A 63 14.15 1.33 14.90
N GLY A 64 14.79 0.42 14.19
CA GLY A 64 15.70 -0.56 14.77
C GLY A 64 15.08 -1.42 15.84
#